data_dfc20c0ce561cdac85c1c53d7d3b77a6
#
_entry.id   dfc20c0ce561cdac85c1c53d7d3b77a6
#
_cell.length_a   1.000
_cell.length_b   1.000
_cell.length_c   1.000
_cell.angle_alpha   90.00
_cell.angle_beta   90.00
_cell.angle_gamma   90.00
#
_symmetry.space_group_name_H-M   'P 1'
#
loop_
_entity.id
_entity.type
_entity.pdbx_description
1 polymer ?
#
loop_
_entity_poly.entity_id
_entity_poly.type
_entity_poly.pdbx_seq_one_letter_code
_entity_poly.pdbx_strand_id
1 'polypeptide(L)'
;MVIPAAMRDEIVAHAKAGLPNEACGIIAGLNGTAQRFFPAEPDAPSPYYYRIDARDQIRIMNEIDDAGLDLIGIYHSHVASPAFPSRTDAEQAFWPDAVYVIVSLAGGGVELKGYRIEAFDISEEELVFE
;
A
#
# COMPACT_ATOMS: atom_id res chain seq x y z
N MET A 1 2.80 -3.33 11.93
CA MET A 1 2.15 -2.01 11.76
C MET A 1 0.74 -2.06 12.32
N VAL A 2 0.39 -1.08 13.10
CA VAL A 2 -0.98 -0.92 13.63
C VAL A 2 -1.77 -0.03 12.66
N ILE A 3 -2.92 -0.52 12.20
CA ILE A 3 -3.82 0.19 11.29
C ILE A 3 -5.19 0.28 11.94
N PRO A 4 -5.75 1.50 12.13
CA PRO A 4 -7.12 1.62 12.62
C PRO A 4 -8.11 0.83 11.76
N ALA A 5 -9.08 0.18 12.37
CA ALA A 5 -10.06 -0.63 11.65
C ALA A 5 -10.82 0.17 10.58
N ALA A 6 -11.14 1.43 10.87
CA ALA A 6 -11.79 2.31 9.89
C ALA A 6 -10.89 2.59 8.68
N MET A 7 -9.58 2.73 8.89
CA MET A 7 -8.63 2.91 7.78
C MET A 7 -8.49 1.65 6.94
N ARG A 8 -8.47 0.48 7.58
CA ARG A 8 -8.50 -0.80 6.87
C ARG A 8 -9.71 -0.87 5.93
N ASP A 9 -10.88 -0.48 6.41
CA ASP A 9 -12.10 -0.49 5.60
C ASP A 9 -12.00 0.49 4.43
N GLU A 10 -11.42 1.66 4.63
CA GLU A 10 -11.14 2.63 3.56
C GLU A 10 -10.21 2.05 2.49
N ILE A 11 -9.13 1.41 2.91
CA ILE A 11 -8.15 0.80 2.00
C ILE A 11 -8.81 -0.29 1.16
N VAL A 12 -9.60 -1.15 1.79
CA VAL A 12 -10.32 -2.23 1.10
C VAL A 12 -11.33 -1.65 0.09
N ALA A 13 -12.08 -0.63 0.48
CA ALA A 13 -13.03 0.03 -0.41
C ALA A 13 -12.33 0.67 -1.61
N HIS A 14 -11.18 1.30 -1.39
CA HIS A 14 -10.36 1.89 -2.45
C HIS A 14 -9.85 0.83 -3.42
N ALA A 15 -9.39 -0.31 -2.90
CA ALA A 15 -8.94 -1.44 -3.73
C ALA A 15 -10.06 -1.97 -4.63
N LYS A 16 -11.25 -2.15 -4.07
CA LYS A 16 -12.43 -2.61 -4.84
C LYS A 16 -12.87 -1.61 -5.89
N ALA A 17 -12.83 -0.32 -5.57
CA ALA A 17 -13.19 0.74 -6.51
C ALA A 17 -12.21 0.84 -7.68
N GLY A 18 -10.98 0.37 -7.52
CA GLY A 18 -9.97 0.36 -8.58
C GLY A 18 -10.13 -0.75 -9.62
N LEU A 19 -10.92 -1.79 -9.30
CA LEU A 19 -11.11 -2.90 -10.24
C LEU A 19 -11.57 -2.43 -11.62
N PRO A 20 -11.07 -3.01 -12.71
CA PRO A 20 -10.22 -4.20 -12.83
C PRO A 20 -8.71 -3.95 -12.70
N ASN A 21 -8.29 -2.78 -12.28
CA ASN A 21 -6.89 -2.41 -12.18
C ASN A 21 -6.37 -2.47 -10.74
N GLU A 22 -5.06 -2.55 -10.58
CA GLU A 22 -4.41 -2.41 -9.27
C GLU A 22 -4.57 -0.98 -8.79
N ALA A 23 -4.98 -0.83 -7.53
CA ALA A 23 -5.04 0.44 -6.83
C ALA A 23 -3.79 0.64 -6.00
N CYS A 24 -3.50 1.87 -5.61
CA CYS A 24 -2.32 2.18 -4.81
C CYS A 24 -2.55 3.39 -3.90
N GLY A 25 -1.64 3.56 -2.95
CA GLY A 25 -1.68 4.67 -2.01
C GLY A 25 -0.53 4.64 -1.02
N ILE A 26 -0.53 5.63 -0.14
CA ILE A 26 0.52 5.82 0.86
C ILE A 26 -0.14 5.89 2.24
N ILE A 27 0.52 5.29 3.22
CA ILE A 27 0.10 5.32 4.61
C ILE A 27 1.13 6.12 5.39
N ALA A 28 0.66 7.11 6.13
CA ALA A 28 1.50 7.93 7.00
C ALA A 28 1.14 7.71 8.46
N GLY A 29 2.13 7.84 9.33
CA GLY A 29 1.94 7.69 10.76
C GLY A 29 3.22 7.94 11.54
N LEU A 30 3.22 7.50 12.80
CA LEU A 30 4.37 7.61 13.70
C LEU A 30 4.50 6.33 14.52
N ASN A 31 5.75 5.92 14.77
CA ASN A 31 6.04 4.80 15.66
C ASN A 31 5.29 3.51 15.31
N GLY A 32 5.17 3.21 14.01
CA GLY A 32 4.53 1.99 13.55
C GLY A 32 3.00 2.01 13.59
N THR A 33 2.37 3.14 13.91
CA THR A 33 0.91 3.29 13.94
C THR A 33 0.45 4.21 12.83
N ALA A 34 -0.40 3.70 11.95
CA ALA A 34 -0.98 4.46 10.85
C ALA A 34 -1.95 5.52 11.37
N GLN A 35 -1.85 6.74 10.86
CA GLN A 35 -2.71 7.86 11.23
C GLN A 35 -3.47 8.45 10.06
N ARG A 36 -2.90 8.40 8.86
CA ARG A 36 -3.55 8.91 7.63
C ARG A 36 -3.32 7.97 6.47
N PHE A 37 -4.35 7.79 5.67
CA PHE A 37 -4.31 7.07 4.40
C PHE A 37 -4.48 8.05 3.25
N PHE A 38 -3.57 8.00 2.28
CA PHE A 38 -3.61 8.82 1.08
C PHE A 38 -3.83 7.92 -0.13
N PRO A 39 -5.07 7.84 -0.65
CA PRO A 39 -5.27 7.18 -1.93
C PRO A 39 -4.47 7.90 -3.01
N ALA A 40 -3.86 7.15 -3.90
CA ALA A 40 -3.04 7.70 -4.97
C ALA A 40 -3.53 7.21 -6.34
N GLU A 41 -3.19 7.97 -7.38
CA GLU A 41 -3.45 7.56 -8.75
C GLU A 41 -2.24 6.81 -9.30
N PRO A 42 -2.44 5.69 -10.02
CA PRO A 42 -1.35 5.06 -10.76
C PRO A 42 -1.00 5.91 -11.98
N ASP A 43 0.27 5.88 -12.41
CA ASP A 43 0.70 6.60 -13.61
C ASP A 43 0.10 6.01 -14.89
N ALA A 44 -0.22 4.70 -14.88
CA ALA A 44 -0.94 4.03 -15.95
C ALA A 44 -1.79 2.89 -15.35
N PRO A 45 -3.09 2.81 -15.69
CA PRO A 45 -3.93 1.72 -15.20
C PRO A 45 -3.42 0.37 -15.68
N SER A 46 -3.32 -0.62 -14.77
CA SER A 46 -2.94 -2.00 -15.12
C SER A 46 -3.51 -2.99 -14.10
N PRO A 47 -3.99 -4.17 -14.56
CA PRO A 47 -4.39 -5.22 -13.63
C PRO A 47 -3.22 -6.06 -13.10
N TYR A 48 -1.97 -5.76 -13.50
CA TYR A 48 -0.81 -6.59 -13.21
C TYR A 48 0.28 -5.91 -12.40
N TYR A 49 0.32 -4.59 -12.40
CA TYR A 49 1.31 -3.81 -11.65
C TYR A 49 0.78 -2.42 -11.32
N TYR A 50 1.48 -1.74 -10.43
CA TYR A 50 1.20 -0.35 -10.10
C TYR A 50 2.49 0.46 -10.09
N ARG A 51 2.36 1.75 -10.34
CA ARG A 51 3.36 2.76 -10.01
C ARG A 51 2.61 4.05 -9.72
N ILE A 52 2.90 4.65 -8.57
CA ILE A 52 2.21 5.88 -8.18
C ILE A 52 2.61 7.01 -9.12
N ASP A 53 1.62 7.77 -9.60
CA ASP A 53 1.87 8.95 -10.42
C ASP A 53 2.80 9.92 -9.68
N ALA A 54 3.84 10.42 -10.37
CA ALA A 54 4.88 11.24 -9.74
C ALA A 54 4.34 12.53 -9.12
N ARG A 55 3.37 13.16 -9.74
CA ARG A 55 2.75 14.39 -9.22
C ARG A 55 1.97 14.10 -7.95
N ASP A 56 1.25 12.99 -7.93
CA ASP A 56 0.48 12.56 -6.79
C ASP A 56 1.40 12.21 -5.62
N GLN A 57 2.50 11.53 -5.90
CA GLN A 57 3.49 11.20 -4.89
C GLN A 57 4.08 12.46 -4.25
N ILE A 58 4.46 13.45 -5.03
CA ILE A 58 5.00 14.72 -4.52
C ILE A 58 3.97 15.43 -3.64
N ARG A 59 2.73 15.51 -4.09
CA ARG A 59 1.64 16.13 -3.35
C ARG A 59 1.44 15.44 -1.99
N ILE A 60 1.39 14.11 -1.99
CA ILE A 60 1.22 13.33 -0.77
C ILE A 60 2.41 13.49 0.18
N MET A 61 3.64 13.45 -0.33
CA MET A 61 4.84 13.64 0.49
C MET A 61 4.85 15.01 1.17
N ASN A 62 4.42 16.05 0.47
CA ASN A 62 4.31 17.39 1.05
C ASN A 62 3.25 17.44 2.16
N GLU A 63 2.11 16.79 1.98
CA GLU A 63 1.07 16.72 3.02
C GLU A 63 1.55 15.95 4.25
N ILE A 64 2.31 14.88 4.05
CA ILE A 64 2.90 14.11 5.15
C ILE A 64 3.88 14.99 5.95
N ASP A 65 4.77 15.71 5.27
CA ASP A 65 5.72 16.61 5.92
C ASP A 65 5.00 17.71 6.69
N ASP A 66 4.00 18.34 6.09
CA ASP A 66 3.22 19.40 6.73
C ASP A 66 2.47 18.90 7.97
N ALA A 67 2.06 17.65 7.97
CA ALA A 67 1.37 17.04 9.11
C ALA A 67 2.32 16.57 10.23
N GLY A 68 3.65 16.62 10.00
CA GLY A 68 4.64 16.12 10.95
C GLY A 68 4.62 14.60 11.09
N LEU A 69 4.21 13.90 10.04
CA LEU A 69 4.15 12.44 10.02
C LEU A 69 5.28 11.86 9.16
N ASP A 70 5.45 10.55 9.26
CA ASP A 70 6.38 9.79 8.41
C ASP A 70 5.61 8.94 7.40
N LEU A 71 6.22 8.69 6.24
CA LEU A 71 5.74 7.67 5.33
C LEU A 71 6.10 6.32 5.93
N ILE A 72 5.10 5.54 6.36
CA ILE A 72 5.32 4.25 7.02
C ILE A 72 4.82 3.06 6.22
N GLY A 73 4.00 3.28 5.19
CA GLY A 73 3.50 2.20 4.36
C GLY A 73 3.23 2.62 2.92
N ILE A 74 3.40 1.66 2.03
CA ILE A 74 2.99 1.76 0.63
C ILE A 74 1.96 0.66 0.40
N TYR A 75 0.79 1.03 -0.06
CA TYR A 75 -0.30 0.10 -0.33
C TYR A 75 -0.51 -0.09 -1.80
N HIS A 76 -0.77 -1.33 -2.21
CA HIS A 76 -1.38 -1.62 -3.51
C HIS A 76 -2.27 -2.87 -3.43
N SER A 77 -3.12 -3.05 -4.44
CA SER A 77 -3.99 -4.20 -4.53
C SER A 77 -3.52 -5.20 -5.57
N HIS A 78 -3.79 -6.47 -5.33
CA HIS A 78 -3.69 -7.55 -6.32
C HIS A 78 -5.11 -7.93 -6.74
N VAL A 79 -5.35 -7.96 -8.05
CA VAL A 79 -6.68 -8.23 -8.60
C VAL A 79 -6.99 -9.72 -8.59
N ALA A 80 -6.03 -10.56 -9.00
CA ALA A 80 -6.24 -11.99 -9.19
C ALA A 80 -5.15 -12.87 -8.57
N SER A 81 -4.13 -12.30 -7.95
CA SER A 81 -3.03 -13.02 -7.31
C SER A 81 -3.10 -12.91 -5.78
N PRO A 82 -2.43 -13.83 -5.05
CA PRO A 82 -2.42 -13.78 -3.59
C PRO A 82 -1.79 -12.50 -3.04
N ALA A 83 -2.02 -12.23 -1.74
CA ALA A 83 -1.40 -11.11 -1.03
C ALA A 83 0.06 -11.41 -0.71
N PHE A 84 0.87 -11.48 -1.75
CA PHE A 84 2.31 -11.70 -1.68
C PHE A 84 2.99 -10.88 -2.78
N PRO A 85 4.16 -10.24 -2.51
CA PRO A 85 4.81 -9.42 -3.49
C PRO A 85 5.16 -10.18 -4.77
N SER A 86 4.79 -9.61 -5.92
CA SER A 86 5.24 -10.14 -7.21
C SER A 86 6.71 -9.80 -7.44
N ARG A 87 7.32 -10.39 -8.48
CA ARG A 87 8.68 -10.03 -8.87
C ARG A 87 8.80 -8.54 -9.18
N THR A 88 7.83 -8.00 -9.91
CA THR A 88 7.78 -6.56 -10.23
C THR A 88 7.66 -5.71 -8.97
N ASP A 89 6.84 -6.12 -8.00
CA ASP A 89 6.72 -5.44 -6.71
C ASP A 89 8.07 -5.38 -5.99
N ALA A 90 8.81 -6.49 -5.97
CA ALA A 90 10.12 -6.55 -5.33
C ALA A 90 11.15 -5.69 -6.06
N GLU A 91 11.12 -5.67 -7.40
CA GLU A 91 12.01 -4.84 -8.23
C GLU A 91 11.78 -3.34 -7.99
N GLN A 92 10.55 -2.95 -7.67
CA GLN A 92 10.13 -1.55 -7.50
C GLN A 92 9.97 -1.15 -6.04
N ALA A 93 10.44 -1.95 -5.10
CA ALA A 93 10.38 -1.64 -3.67
C ALA A 93 11.53 -0.71 -3.26
N PHE A 94 11.34 0.60 -3.43
CA PHE A 94 12.37 1.60 -3.18
C PHE A 94 12.34 2.18 -1.77
N TRP A 95 11.45 1.71 -0.90
CA TRP A 95 11.25 2.23 0.45
C TRP A 95 11.49 1.13 1.48
N PRO A 96 12.77 0.81 1.81
CA PRO A 96 13.08 -0.32 2.69
C PRO A 96 12.55 -0.14 4.12
N ASP A 97 12.35 1.11 4.55
CA ASP A 97 11.82 1.42 5.89
C ASP A 97 10.28 1.40 5.94
N ALA A 98 9.60 1.28 4.80
CA ALA A 98 8.15 1.22 4.75
C ALA A 98 7.65 -0.22 4.79
N VAL A 99 6.44 -0.41 5.29
CA VAL A 99 5.71 -1.67 5.16
C VAL A 99 4.93 -1.65 3.84
N TYR A 100 5.13 -2.66 3.01
CA TYR A 100 4.35 -2.83 1.78
C TYR A 100 3.07 -3.60 2.13
N VAL A 101 1.95 -2.91 2.09
CA VAL A 101 0.63 -3.48 2.40
C VAL A 101 -0.04 -3.91 1.10
N ILE A 102 -0.35 -5.20 0.99
CA ILE A 102 -1.00 -5.76 -0.20
C ILE A 102 -2.42 -6.20 0.16
N VAL A 103 -3.38 -5.69 -0.59
CA VAL A 103 -4.78 -6.13 -0.52
C VAL A 103 -5.05 -7.04 -1.69
N SER A 104 -5.28 -8.32 -1.45
CA SER A 104 -5.68 -9.25 -2.50
C SER A 104 -7.20 -9.37 -2.57
N LEU A 105 -7.73 -9.24 -3.77
CA LEU A 105 -9.14 -9.44 -4.09
C LEU A 105 -9.35 -10.74 -4.87
N ALA A 106 -8.36 -11.62 -4.88
CA ALA A 106 -8.41 -12.87 -5.62
C ALA A 106 -9.59 -13.75 -5.16
N GLY A 107 -10.27 -14.37 -6.10
CA GLY A 107 -11.36 -15.29 -5.82
C GLY A 107 -12.58 -14.65 -5.17
N GLY A 108 -12.75 -13.33 -5.28
CA GLY A 108 -13.84 -12.60 -4.64
C GLY A 108 -13.67 -12.39 -3.14
N GLY A 109 -12.52 -12.80 -2.57
CA GLY A 109 -12.19 -12.59 -1.16
C GLY A 109 -11.49 -11.28 -0.91
N VAL A 110 -11.09 -11.08 0.35
CA VAL A 110 -10.26 -9.95 0.77
C VAL A 110 -9.21 -10.45 1.74
N GLU A 111 -7.94 -10.24 1.42
CA GLU A 111 -6.82 -10.59 2.29
C GLU A 111 -5.84 -9.42 2.32
N LEU A 112 -5.44 -9.01 3.51
CA LEU A 112 -4.43 -7.96 3.70
C LEU A 112 -3.22 -8.56 4.39
N LYS A 113 -2.03 -8.31 3.81
CA LYS A 113 -0.76 -8.67 4.43
C LYS A 113 0.26 -7.57 4.25
N GLY A 114 1.18 -7.49 5.20
CA GLY A 114 2.28 -6.53 5.18
C GLY A 114 3.62 -7.21 5.00
N TYR A 115 4.53 -6.52 4.32
CA TYR A 115 5.86 -7.05 4.01
C TYR A 115 6.91 -5.97 4.14
N ARG A 116 8.11 -6.38 4.56
CA ARG A 116 9.35 -5.61 4.39
C ARG A 116 10.07 -6.16 3.17
N ILE A 117 10.50 -5.28 2.30
CA ILE A 117 11.20 -5.67 1.06
C ILE A 117 12.47 -4.84 0.95
N GLU A 118 13.63 -5.51 0.96
CA GLU A 118 14.93 -4.87 0.81
C GLU A 118 15.83 -5.75 -0.05
N ALA A 119 16.29 -5.23 -1.20
CA ALA A 119 17.16 -5.95 -2.12
C ALA A 119 16.65 -7.35 -2.47
N PHE A 120 15.34 -7.48 -2.77
CA PHE A 120 14.62 -8.73 -3.04
C PHE A 120 14.42 -9.65 -1.83
N ASP A 121 14.96 -9.32 -0.67
CA ASP A 121 14.63 -10.04 0.56
C ASP A 121 13.25 -9.62 1.06
N ILE A 122 12.33 -10.58 1.14
CA ILE A 122 10.95 -10.35 1.53
C ILE A 122 10.70 -11.03 2.87
N SER A 123 10.22 -10.26 3.84
CA SER A 123 9.77 -10.80 5.13
C SER A 123 8.40 -10.27 5.47
N GLU A 124 7.55 -11.10 6.07
CA GLU A 124 6.21 -10.67 6.46
C GLU A 124 6.28 -9.79 7.70
N GLU A 125 5.52 -8.70 7.66
CA GLU A 125 5.33 -7.78 8.79
C GLU A 125 3.88 -7.90 9.26
N GLU A 126 3.66 -8.20 10.53
CA GLU A 126 2.30 -8.34 11.07
C GLU A 126 1.52 -7.03 10.95
N LEU A 127 0.28 -7.13 10.47
CA LEU A 127 -0.68 -6.02 10.48
C LEU A 127 -1.67 -6.26 11.63
N VAL A 128 -1.79 -5.27 12.49
CA VAL A 128 -2.73 -5.29 13.62
C VAL A 128 -3.81 -4.26 13.36
N PHE A 129 -5.06 -4.69 13.30
CA PHE A 129 -6.19 -3.80 13.05
C PHE A 129 -6.90 -3.49 14.37
N GLU A 130 -6.97 -2.22 14.72
CA GLU A 130 -7.59 -1.77 15.98
C GLU A 130 -8.76 -0.83 15.80
#